data_007a4ce81d96810b42038bb7183ea6a3
#
_entry.id   007a4ce81d96810b42038bb7183ea6a3
#
_cell.length_a   1.000
_cell.length_b   1.000
_cell.length_c   1.000
_cell.angle_alpha   90.00
_cell.angle_beta   90.00
_cell.angle_gamma   90.00
#
_symmetry.space_group_name_H-M   'P 1'
#
loop_
_entity.id
_entity.type
_entity.pdbx_description
1 polymer ?
#
loop_
_entity_poly.entity_id
_entity_poly.type
_entity_poly.pdbx_seq_one_letter_code
_entity_poly.pdbx_strand_id
1 'polypeptide(L)'
;QIPLPATLNHDLSELLSEAGTTLKLYSPYPFPNRADRKMDAFGDDAWQALSANPDAPFVRSEVIEGREVVRVAVSDTMVSPVCVKCHNTRSDTPKADWKLKDLRGVLEVDTDITDAVDEASVTGLLIAGILAAVLAIVTIFAFFRMKSVVITPIDRMTHVMATLAEGNLEIDIPSREQADEIGEMARAVQVFKENAFEAERLREEHNQDEAAKRKREEES
;
A
#
# COMPACT_ATOMS: atom_id res chain seq x y z
N GLN A 1 -36.11 41.70 3.33
CA GLN A 1 -36.90 40.56 3.87
C GLN A 1 -35.93 39.38 4.01
N ILE A 2 -35.82 38.82 5.18
CA ILE A 2 -34.95 37.62 5.36
C ILE A 2 -35.63 36.44 4.67
N PRO A 3 -34.97 35.75 3.72
CA PRO A 3 -35.59 34.61 3.05
C PRO A 3 -35.86 33.47 4.05
N LEU A 4 -36.91 32.71 3.80
CA LEU A 4 -37.19 31.51 4.59
C LEU A 4 -36.03 30.48 4.44
N PRO A 5 -35.68 29.73 5.50
CA PRO A 5 -34.55 28.78 5.45
C PRO A 5 -34.55 27.87 4.25
N ALA A 6 -35.71 27.42 3.82
CA ALA A 6 -35.83 26.54 2.66
C ALA A 6 -35.68 27.24 1.29
N THR A 7 -35.86 28.58 1.23
CA THR A 7 -35.55 29.39 0.04
C THR A 7 -34.06 29.69 0.00
N LEU A 8 -33.45 29.99 1.15
CA LEU A 8 -32.01 30.16 1.27
C LEU A 8 -31.23 28.90 0.86
N ASN A 9 -31.73 27.70 1.20
CA ASN A 9 -31.13 26.46 0.75
C ASN A 9 -31.13 26.30 -0.78
N HIS A 10 -32.18 26.72 -1.44
CA HIS A 10 -32.26 26.70 -2.90
C HIS A 10 -31.25 27.65 -3.52
N ASP A 11 -31.18 28.89 -3.04
CA ASP A 11 -30.24 29.90 -3.53
C ASP A 11 -28.78 29.48 -3.29
N LEU A 12 -28.48 28.84 -2.13
CA LEU A 12 -27.18 28.28 -1.83
C LEU A 12 -26.85 27.07 -2.72
N SER A 13 -27.82 26.21 -3.00
CA SER A 13 -27.62 25.06 -3.89
C SER A 13 -27.26 25.51 -5.30
N GLU A 14 -27.90 26.59 -5.80
CA GLU A 14 -27.59 27.14 -7.11
C GLU A 14 -26.15 27.69 -7.17
N LEU A 15 -25.74 28.44 -6.15
CA LEU A 15 -24.38 28.97 -6.04
C LEU A 15 -23.31 27.90 -5.92
N LEU A 16 -23.57 26.79 -5.21
CA LEU A 16 -22.66 25.72 -4.97
C LEU A 16 -22.62 24.71 -6.14
N SER A 17 -23.64 24.72 -7.00
CA SER A 17 -23.71 23.79 -8.14
C SER A 17 -22.53 23.94 -9.11
N GLU A 18 -22.03 25.17 -9.29
CA GLU A 18 -20.82 25.44 -10.09
C GLU A 18 -19.57 24.81 -9.51
N ALA A 19 -19.55 24.55 -8.19
CA ALA A 19 -18.47 23.84 -7.48
C ALA A 19 -18.75 22.33 -7.32
N GLY A 20 -19.69 21.78 -8.08
CA GLY A 20 -20.03 20.36 -8.03
C GLY A 20 -20.75 19.91 -6.75
N THR A 21 -21.32 20.87 -5.99
CA THR A 21 -22.04 20.58 -4.74
C THR A 21 -23.48 21.02 -4.84
N THR A 22 -24.42 20.16 -4.47
CA THR A 22 -25.85 20.49 -4.43
C THR A 22 -26.42 20.27 -3.03
N LEU A 23 -27.39 21.11 -2.68
CA LEU A 23 -28.12 21.03 -1.42
C LEU A 23 -29.57 20.67 -1.71
N LYS A 24 -30.09 19.66 -1.04
CA LYS A 24 -31.49 19.25 -1.13
C LYS A 24 -32.11 19.23 0.26
N LEU A 25 -33.34 19.74 0.37
CA LEU A 25 -34.13 19.62 1.58
C LEU A 25 -35.45 18.95 1.24
N TYR A 26 -35.71 17.82 1.82
CA TYR A 26 -36.91 17.03 1.58
C TYR A 26 -37.48 16.41 2.86
N SER A 27 -38.69 15.91 2.76
CA SER A 27 -39.43 15.32 3.87
C SER A 27 -40.49 14.38 3.31
N PRO A 28 -40.88 13.33 4.01
CA PRO A 28 -42.09 12.54 3.69
C PRO A 28 -43.39 13.33 3.86
N TYR A 29 -43.32 14.56 4.44
CA TYR A 29 -44.45 15.46 4.66
C TYR A 29 -44.23 16.77 3.91
N PRO A 30 -44.14 16.78 2.56
CA PRO A 30 -43.89 18.00 1.80
C PRO A 30 -45.13 18.92 1.81
N PHE A 31 -44.91 20.24 1.90
CA PHE A 31 -45.97 21.17 1.63
C PHE A 31 -46.45 21.09 0.17
N PRO A 32 -47.69 21.43 -0.17
CA PRO A 32 -48.25 21.29 -1.52
C PRO A 32 -47.40 21.95 -2.61
N ASN A 33 -46.79 23.09 -2.33
CA ASN A 33 -45.90 23.81 -3.25
C ASN A 33 -44.52 23.15 -3.43
N ARG A 34 -44.26 22.00 -2.81
CA ARG A 34 -43.02 21.20 -2.85
C ARG A 34 -43.31 19.73 -3.01
N ALA A 35 -44.49 19.34 -3.42
CA ALA A 35 -44.91 17.96 -3.57
C ALA A 35 -44.14 17.19 -4.70
N ASP A 36 -43.46 17.95 -5.56
CA ASP A 36 -42.56 17.45 -6.60
C ASP A 36 -41.21 16.98 -6.06
N ARG A 37 -40.81 17.38 -4.85
CA ARG A 37 -39.57 16.97 -4.20
C ARG A 37 -39.68 15.56 -3.60
N LYS A 38 -39.64 14.56 -4.46
CA LYS A 38 -39.68 13.16 -4.06
C LYS A 38 -38.33 12.73 -3.48
N MET A 39 -38.38 11.86 -2.48
CA MET A 39 -37.18 11.14 -2.01
C MET A 39 -36.85 10.06 -3.03
N ASP A 40 -35.59 9.86 -3.26
CA ASP A 40 -35.04 8.69 -3.96
C ASP A 40 -34.68 7.59 -2.94
N ALA A 41 -34.10 6.49 -3.40
CA ALA A 41 -33.71 5.37 -2.52
C ALA A 41 -32.73 5.79 -1.42
N PHE A 42 -31.80 6.73 -1.73
CA PHE A 42 -30.91 7.28 -0.71
C PHE A 42 -31.70 8.10 0.33
N GLY A 43 -32.65 8.91 -0.11
CA GLY A 43 -33.49 9.72 0.77
C GLY A 43 -34.35 8.88 1.72
N ASP A 44 -34.89 7.77 1.22
CA ASP A 44 -35.66 6.82 2.04
C ASP A 44 -34.79 6.15 3.11
N ASP A 45 -33.59 5.69 2.74
CA ASP A 45 -32.62 5.09 3.67
C ASP A 45 -32.15 6.13 4.70
N ALA A 46 -31.84 7.34 4.26
CA ALA A 46 -31.43 8.46 5.12
C ALA A 46 -32.51 8.82 6.13
N TRP A 47 -33.79 8.88 5.69
CA TRP A 47 -34.91 9.11 6.57
C TRP A 47 -35.02 8.05 7.67
N GLN A 48 -34.88 6.77 7.31
CA GLN A 48 -34.94 5.68 8.29
C GLN A 48 -33.78 5.77 9.29
N ALA A 49 -32.54 5.99 8.81
CA ALA A 49 -31.36 6.08 9.65
C ALA A 49 -31.43 7.26 10.63
N LEU A 50 -31.82 8.44 10.12
CA LEU A 50 -31.94 9.68 10.91
C LEU A 50 -33.15 9.64 11.86
N SER A 51 -34.20 8.88 11.54
CA SER A 51 -35.32 8.64 12.46
C SER A 51 -34.90 7.78 13.66
N ALA A 52 -33.96 6.85 13.46
CA ALA A 52 -33.43 6.02 14.53
C ALA A 52 -32.36 6.75 15.34
N ASN A 53 -31.51 7.57 14.69
CA ASN A 53 -30.46 8.36 15.33
C ASN A 53 -30.29 9.72 14.65
N PRO A 54 -31.00 10.75 15.11
CA PRO A 54 -30.98 12.08 14.50
C PRO A 54 -29.63 12.81 14.58
N ASP A 55 -28.76 12.42 15.51
CA ASP A 55 -27.49 13.12 15.76
C ASP A 55 -26.35 12.62 14.88
N ALA A 56 -26.49 11.44 14.24
CA ALA A 56 -25.47 10.89 13.36
C ALA A 56 -25.80 11.18 11.88
N PRO A 57 -24.87 11.69 11.07
CA PRO A 57 -25.10 11.85 9.65
C PRO A 57 -25.21 10.48 8.95
N PHE A 58 -26.03 10.42 7.90
CA PHE A 58 -26.07 9.27 6.99
C PHE A 58 -25.24 9.60 5.76
N VAL A 59 -24.24 8.77 5.45
CA VAL A 59 -23.27 9.02 4.37
C VAL A 59 -23.21 7.81 3.45
N ARG A 60 -23.21 8.07 2.14
CA ARG A 60 -23.01 7.03 1.11
C ARG A 60 -22.30 7.61 -0.10
N SER A 61 -21.37 6.83 -0.68
CA SER A 61 -20.78 7.14 -1.98
C SER A 61 -21.50 6.33 -3.05
N GLU A 62 -21.84 6.96 -4.17
CA GLU A 62 -22.56 6.35 -5.29
C GLU A 62 -22.00 6.86 -6.61
N VAL A 63 -22.13 6.03 -7.66
CA VAL A 63 -21.90 6.49 -9.03
C VAL A 63 -23.22 6.96 -9.62
N ILE A 64 -23.35 8.25 -9.88
CA ILE A 64 -24.54 8.88 -10.46
C ILE A 64 -24.18 9.44 -11.83
N GLU A 65 -24.81 8.93 -12.87
CA GLU A 65 -24.56 9.37 -14.27
C GLU A 65 -23.06 9.32 -14.66
N GLY A 66 -22.34 8.31 -14.12
CA GLY A 66 -20.90 8.12 -14.40
C GLY A 66 -19.97 9.03 -13.56
N ARG A 67 -20.49 9.76 -12.58
CA ARG A 67 -19.72 10.61 -11.66
C ARG A 67 -19.69 9.99 -10.26
N GLU A 68 -18.54 10.04 -9.62
CA GLU A 68 -18.38 9.66 -8.21
C GLU A 68 -18.94 10.77 -7.31
N VAL A 69 -20.02 10.48 -6.58
CA VAL A 69 -20.72 11.43 -5.74
C VAL A 69 -20.75 10.93 -4.30
N VAL A 70 -20.34 11.79 -3.37
CA VAL A 70 -20.58 11.56 -1.94
C VAL A 70 -21.84 12.29 -1.54
N ARG A 71 -22.80 11.55 -0.96
CA ARG A 71 -24.07 12.06 -0.45
C ARG A 71 -24.06 11.99 1.08
N VAL A 72 -24.32 13.14 1.70
CA VAL A 72 -24.37 13.30 3.16
C VAL A 72 -25.73 13.83 3.54
N ALA A 73 -26.44 13.10 4.39
CA ALA A 73 -27.74 13.52 4.91
C ALA A 73 -27.66 13.78 6.42
N VAL A 74 -28.24 14.90 6.84
CA VAL A 74 -28.36 15.26 8.26
C VAL A 74 -29.81 15.56 8.60
N SER A 75 -30.14 15.41 9.87
CA SER A 75 -31.49 15.66 10.36
C SER A 75 -31.85 17.13 10.34
N ASP A 76 -33.02 17.47 9.78
CA ASP A 76 -33.68 18.75 9.94
C ASP A 76 -34.82 18.58 10.97
N THR A 77 -34.58 19.05 12.20
CA THR A 77 -35.51 18.86 13.32
C THR A 77 -36.26 20.13 13.68
N MET A 78 -37.36 19.97 14.42
CA MET A 78 -38.11 21.08 15.02
C MET A 78 -37.32 21.69 16.18
N VAL A 79 -36.38 22.61 15.88
CA VAL A 79 -35.43 23.18 16.85
C VAL A 79 -36.04 24.25 17.77
N SER A 80 -37.21 24.74 17.46
CA SER A 80 -37.82 25.88 18.18
C SER A 80 -39.33 25.74 18.29
N PRO A 81 -39.95 26.20 19.41
CA PRO A 81 -41.41 26.30 19.53
C PRO A 81 -42.06 27.15 18.43
N VAL A 82 -41.35 28.09 17.86
CA VAL A 82 -41.83 28.91 16.73
C VAL A 82 -41.94 28.04 15.47
N CYS A 83 -41.00 27.13 15.22
CA CYS A 83 -41.08 26.20 14.11
C CYS A 83 -42.28 25.30 14.25
N VAL A 84 -42.47 24.72 15.44
CA VAL A 84 -43.62 23.85 15.76
C VAL A 84 -44.96 24.60 15.54
N LYS A 85 -45.08 25.82 16.09
CA LYS A 85 -46.30 26.62 15.95
C LYS A 85 -46.59 26.95 14.48
N CYS A 86 -45.61 27.41 13.73
CA CYS A 86 -45.79 27.73 12.32
C CYS A 86 -46.21 26.52 11.51
N HIS A 87 -45.53 25.37 11.69
CA HIS A 87 -45.80 24.14 10.95
C HIS A 87 -47.17 23.53 11.33
N ASN A 88 -47.64 23.66 12.57
CA ASN A 88 -48.92 23.11 13.01
C ASN A 88 -50.12 23.99 12.68
N THR A 89 -49.95 25.31 12.43
CA THR A 89 -51.08 26.24 12.28
C THR A 89 -51.29 26.73 10.85
N ARG A 90 -50.39 26.40 9.93
CA ARG A 90 -50.61 26.74 8.50
C ARG A 90 -51.79 25.95 7.95
N SER A 91 -52.61 26.60 7.13
CA SER A 91 -53.80 25.99 6.53
C SER A 91 -53.47 24.87 5.50
N ASP A 92 -52.28 24.92 4.93
CA ASP A 92 -51.78 23.98 3.91
C ASP A 92 -50.77 22.94 4.48
N THR A 93 -50.71 22.82 5.83
CA THR A 93 -49.77 21.88 6.45
C THR A 93 -50.16 20.43 6.18
N PRO A 94 -49.23 19.57 5.73
CA PRO A 94 -49.49 18.16 5.54
C PRO A 94 -49.51 17.33 6.85
N LYS A 95 -48.94 17.91 7.95
CA LYS A 95 -48.88 17.33 9.28
C LYS A 95 -48.98 18.43 10.32
N ALA A 96 -49.90 18.32 11.28
CA ALA A 96 -50.26 19.40 12.25
C ALA A 96 -50.02 19.01 13.72
N ASP A 97 -49.28 17.92 13.97
CA ASP A 97 -49.03 17.36 15.31
C ASP A 97 -47.53 17.33 15.67
N TRP A 98 -46.74 18.22 15.06
CA TRP A 98 -45.32 18.36 15.32
C TRP A 98 -45.02 18.75 16.76
N LYS A 99 -43.94 18.13 17.31
CA LYS A 99 -43.39 18.44 18.63
C LYS A 99 -41.96 18.95 18.49
N LEU A 100 -41.45 19.56 19.55
CA LEU A 100 -40.05 19.98 19.61
C LEU A 100 -39.12 18.77 19.49
N LYS A 101 -38.09 18.89 18.69
CA LYS A 101 -37.11 17.87 18.32
C LYS A 101 -37.60 16.77 17.37
N ASP A 102 -38.86 16.81 16.93
CA ASP A 102 -39.29 15.86 15.88
C ASP A 102 -38.44 16.06 14.62
N LEU A 103 -38.08 14.95 13.98
CA LEU A 103 -37.44 14.95 12.65
C LEU A 103 -38.44 15.42 11.62
N ARG A 104 -38.19 16.59 11.06
CA ARG A 104 -39.10 17.26 10.11
C ARG A 104 -38.74 16.97 8.67
N GLY A 105 -37.45 16.81 8.40
CA GLY A 105 -36.92 16.62 7.08
C GLY A 105 -35.46 16.17 7.13
N VAL A 106 -34.90 16.02 5.96
CA VAL A 106 -33.51 15.71 5.73
C VAL A 106 -32.90 16.83 4.90
N LEU A 107 -31.78 17.37 5.37
CA LEU A 107 -30.87 18.18 4.58
C LEU A 107 -29.79 17.29 4.00
N GLU A 108 -29.75 17.21 2.68
CA GLU A 108 -28.78 16.41 1.92
C GLU A 108 -27.81 17.35 1.23
N VAL A 109 -26.55 16.95 1.24
CA VAL A 109 -25.45 17.58 0.50
C VAL A 109 -24.86 16.52 -0.41
N ASP A 110 -24.89 16.76 -1.71
CA ASP A 110 -24.24 15.91 -2.70
C ASP A 110 -23.00 16.65 -3.21
N THR A 111 -21.86 15.97 -3.22
CA THR A 111 -20.61 16.53 -3.73
C THR A 111 -20.01 15.59 -4.76
N ASP A 112 -19.76 16.12 -5.96
CA ASP A 112 -19.01 15.43 -7.01
C ASP A 112 -17.53 15.38 -6.62
N ILE A 113 -16.99 14.18 -6.52
CA ILE A 113 -15.61 13.93 -6.16
C ILE A 113 -14.83 13.23 -7.29
N THR A 114 -15.39 13.17 -8.50
CA THR A 114 -14.82 12.45 -9.65
C THR A 114 -13.39 12.89 -9.93
N ASP A 115 -13.16 14.20 -10.07
CA ASP A 115 -11.83 14.74 -10.33
C ASP A 115 -10.83 14.39 -9.21
N ALA A 116 -11.27 14.44 -7.95
CA ALA A 116 -10.43 14.10 -6.81
C ALA A 116 -10.04 12.61 -6.78
N VAL A 117 -10.98 11.72 -7.13
CA VAL A 117 -10.75 10.27 -7.23
C VAL A 117 -9.82 9.95 -8.40
N ASP A 118 -10.02 10.59 -9.54
CA ASP A 118 -9.18 10.40 -10.72
C ASP A 118 -7.74 10.88 -10.47
N GLU A 119 -7.56 12.06 -9.90
CA GLU A 119 -6.25 12.58 -9.53
C GLU A 119 -5.54 11.69 -8.51
N ALA A 120 -6.26 11.22 -7.49
CA ALA A 120 -5.73 10.29 -6.50
C ALA A 120 -5.29 8.97 -7.13
N SER A 121 -6.06 8.46 -8.09
CA SER A 121 -5.78 7.22 -8.81
C SER A 121 -4.52 7.33 -9.67
N VAL A 122 -4.38 8.39 -10.45
CA VAL A 122 -3.19 8.67 -11.27
C VAL A 122 -1.95 8.82 -10.39
N THR A 123 -2.05 9.59 -9.31
CA THR A 123 -0.96 9.80 -8.35
C THR A 123 -0.58 8.47 -7.68
N GLY A 124 -1.55 7.66 -7.29
CA GLY A 124 -1.34 6.33 -6.72
C GLY A 124 -0.58 5.39 -7.66
N LEU A 125 -0.95 5.35 -8.94
CA LEU A 125 -0.26 4.56 -9.95
C LEU A 125 1.18 5.02 -10.19
N LEU A 126 1.43 6.33 -10.22
CA LEU A 126 2.78 6.88 -10.35
C LEU A 126 3.67 6.49 -9.16
N ILE A 127 3.17 6.63 -7.94
CA ILE A 127 3.89 6.24 -6.72
C ILE A 127 4.17 4.73 -6.74
N ALA A 128 3.20 3.90 -7.07
CA ALA A 128 3.38 2.45 -7.18
C ALA A 128 4.43 2.07 -8.22
N GLY A 129 4.43 2.74 -9.38
CA GLY A 129 5.41 2.56 -10.44
C GLY A 129 6.84 2.92 -10.00
N ILE A 130 7.00 4.05 -9.31
CA ILE A 130 8.29 4.47 -8.77
C ILE A 130 8.81 3.47 -7.72
N LEU A 131 7.95 3.04 -6.81
CA LEU A 131 8.33 2.05 -5.78
C LEU A 131 8.74 0.70 -6.41
N ALA A 132 8.02 0.24 -7.42
CA ALA A 132 8.35 -0.98 -8.15
C ALA A 132 9.70 -0.85 -8.87
N ALA A 133 9.99 0.30 -9.51
CA ALA A 133 11.26 0.56 -10.16
C ALA A 133 12.43 0.58 -9.17
N VAL A 134 12.28 1.26 -8.02
CA VAL A 134 13.29 1.29 -6.97
C VAL A 134 13.55 -0.12 -6.43
N LEU A 135 12.50 -0.90 -6.15
CA LEU A 135 12.64 -2.27 -5.69
C LEU A 135 13.39 -3.15 -6.71
N ALA A 136 13.06 -3.01 -7.99
CA ALA A 136 13.75 -3.74 -9.07
C ALA A 136 15.26 -3.38 -9.13
N ILE A 137 15.59 -2.10 -9.06
CA ILE A 137 17.00 -1.62 -9.06
C ILE A 137 17.76 -2.19 -7.85
N VAL A 138 17.19 -2.11 -6.64
CA VAL A 138 17.80 -2.64 -5.42
C VAL A 138 18.02 -4.14 -5.52
N THR A 139 17.02 -4.88 -6.02
CA THR A 139 17.10 -6.34 -6.18
C THR A 139 18.18 -6.74 -7.19
N ILE A 140 18.23 -6.06 -8.35
CA ILE A 140 19.25 -6.28 -9.37
C ILE A 140 20.65 -5.97 -8.82
N PHE A 141 20.80 -4.84 -8.13
CA PHE A 141 22.07 -4.47 -7.51
C PHE A 141 22.50 -5.50 -6.45
N ALA A 142 21.60 -5.90 -5.57
CA ALA A 142 21.87 -6.91 -4.55
C ALA A 142 22.26 -8.26 -5.18
N PHE A 143 21.60 -8.67 -6.26
CA PHE A 143 21.94 -9.89 -7.00
C PHE A 143 23.37 -9.84 -7.57
N PHE A 144 23.75 -8.75 -8.24
CA PHE A 144 25.09 -8.59 -8.78
C PHE A 144 26.16 -8.52 -7.68
N ARG A 145 25.88 -7.84 -6.59
CA ARG A 145 26.76 -7.79 -5.42
C ARG A 145 26.95 -9.17 -4.80
N MET A 146 25.88 -9.91 -4.58
CA MET A 146 25.94 -11.27 -4.04
C MET A 146 26.72 -12.22 -4.95
N LYS A 147 26.49 -12.15 -6.27
CA LYS A 147 27.23 -12.95 -7.25
C LYS A 147 28.72 -12.65 -7.20
N SER A 148 29.10 -11.36 -7.16
CA SER A 148 30.50 -10.93 -7.18
C SER A 148 31.24 -11.21 -5.87
N VAL A 149 30.59 -10.96 -4.72
CA VAL A 149 31.25 -10.98 -3.41
C VAL A 149 31.19 -12.37 -2.76
N VAL A 150 30.17 -13.18 -3.08
CA VAL A 150 29.96 -14.47 -2.41
C VAL A 150 30.06 -15.64 -3.39
N ILE A 151 29.22 -15.66 -4.42
CA ILE A 151 29.07 -16.84 -5.27
C ILE A 151 30.36 -17.09 -6.06
N THR A 152 30.89 -16.09 -6.72
CA THR A 152 32.10 -16.24 -7.56
C THR A 152 33.34 -16.64 -6.75
N PRO A 153 33.67 -16.06 -5.59
CA PRO A 153 34.77 -16.53 -4.76
C PRO A 153 34.61 -17.98 -4.27
N ILE A 154 33.41 -18.40 -3.87
CA ILE A 154 33.15 -19.78 -3.45
C ILE A 154 33.37 -20.75 -4.60
N ASP A 155 32.86 -20.43 -5.78
CA ASP A 155 33.04 -21.28 -6.97
C ASP A 155 34.55 -21.44 -7.35
N ARG A 156 35.30 -20.33 -7.31
CA ARG A 156 36.74 -20.35 -7.51
C ARG A 156 37.45 -21.20 -6.46
N MET A 157 37.04 -21.11 -5.19
CA MET A 157 37.64 -21.88 -4.11
C MET A 157 37.36 -23.39 -4.29
N THR A 158 36.15 -23.72 -4.72
CA THR A 158 35.78 -25.13 -5.07
C THR A 158 36.66 -25.67 -6.20
N HIS A 159 36.91 -24.87 -7.23
CA HIS A 159 37.79 -25.24 -8.33
C HIS A 159 39.25 -25.45 -7.85
N VAL A 160 39.76 -24.55 -7.02
CA VAL A 160 41.09 -24.66 -6.40
C VAL A 160 41.20 -25.96 -5.60
N MET A 161 40.21 -26.29 -4.77
CA MET A 161 40.21 -27.54 -3.99
C MET A 161 40.19 -28.78 -4.88
N ALA A 162 39.41 -28.75 -5.96
CA ALA A 162 39.40 -29.88 -6.92
C ALA A 162 40.77 -30.07 -7.58
N THR A 163 41.41 -29.00 -8.02
CA THR A 163 42.72 -29.00 -8.67
C THR A 163 43.83 -29.44 -7.69
N LEU A 164 43.77 -29.05 -6.42
CA LEU A 164 44.67 -29.55 -5.38
C LEU A 164 44.49 -31.06 -5.13
N ALA A 165 43.26 -31.55 -5.16
CA ALA A 165 42.94 -32.96 -4.99
C ALA A 165 43.47 -33.83 -6.16
N GLU A 166 43.58 -33.27 -7.37
CA GLU A 166 44.22 -33.90 -8.54
C GLU A 166 45.76 -33.91 -8.48
N GLY A 167 46.32 -33.29 -7.41
CA GLY A 167 47.78 -33.27 -7.21
C GLY A 167 48.50 -32.06 -7.81
N ASN A 168 47.78 -31.10 -8.38
CA ASN A 168 48.38 -29.85 -8.87
C ASN A 168 48.60 -28.87 -7.72
N LEU A 169 49.80 -28.85 -7.16
CA LEU A 169 50.19 -28.01 -6.04
C LEU A 169 50.71 -26.64 -6.46
N GLU A 170 50.76 -26.33 -7.76
CA GLU A 170 51.24 -25.02 -8.24
C GLU A 170 50.09 -23.96 -8.34
N ILE A 171 48.84 -24.37 -8.18
CA ILE A 171 47.67 -23.47 -8.29
C ILE A 171 47.74 -22.31 -7.28
N ASP A 172 47.44 -21.09 -7.72
CA ASP A 172 47.31 -19.94 -6.81
C ASP A 172 45.95 -19.93 -6.12
N ILE A 173 45.91 -19.50 -4.84
CA ILE A 173 44.72 -19.43 -4.02
C ILE A 173 44.23 -17.99 -3.97
N PRO A 174 43.07 -17.69 -4.60
CA PRO A 174 42.54 -16.31 -4.63
C PRO A 174 41.99 -15.91 -3.26
N SER A 175 41.71 -14.62 -3.09
CA SER A 175 40.98 -14.06 -1.93
C SER A 175 41.67 -14.16 -0.54
N ARG A 176 42.95 -14.54 -0.46
CA ARG A 176 43.67 -14.69 0.83
C ARG A 176 43.75 -13.39 1.65
N GLU A 177 43.69 -12.23 0.99
CA GLU A 177 43.79 -10.91 1.62
C GLU A 177 42.44 -10.39 2.11
N GLN A 178 41.35 -11.08 1.83
CA GLN A 178 40.02 -10.69 2.32
C GLN A 178 39.94 -10.89 3.84
N ALA A 179 39.25 -9.93 4.51
CA ALA A 179 39.10 -9.94 5.96
C ALA A 179 37.80 -10.61 6.43
N ASP A 180 37.07 -11.25 5.51
CA ASP A 180 35.82 -11.96 5.74
C ASP A 180 36.01 -13.47 5.81
N GLU A 181 34.90 -14.21 5.91
CA GLU A 181 34.86 -15.68 5.99
C GLU A 181 35.46 -16.34 4.74
N ILE A 182 35.36 -15.69 3.58
CA ILE A 182 35.98 -16.17 2.34
C ILE A 182 37.48 -16.10 2.44
N GLY A 183 38.02 -15.01 3.03
CA GLY A 183 39.45 -14.90 3.30
C GLY A 183 39.96 -15.91 4.32
N GLU A 184 39.17 -16.27 5.35
CA GLU A 184 39.50 -17.35 6.28
C GLU A 184 39.58 -18.70 5.58
N MET A 185 38.58 -19.02 4.74
CA MET A 185 38.61 -20.21 3.90
C MET A 185 39.86 -20.27 3.00
N ALA A 186 40.18 -19.16 2.34
CA ALA A 186 41.35 -19.09 1.47
C ALA A 186 42.68 -19.37 2.21
N ARG A 187 42.83 -18.80 3.41
CA ARG A 187 44.00 -19.04 4.29
C ARG A 187 44.06 -20.49 4.76
N ALA A 188 42.94 -21.13 5.11
CA ALA A 188 42.87 -22.53 5.48
C ALA A 188 43.27 -23.45 4.31
N VAL A 189 42.80 -23.15 3.09
CA VAL A 189 43.20 -23.88 1.87
C VAL A 189 44.69 -23.69 1.56
N GLN A 190 45.26 -22.52 1.84
CA GLN A 190 46.68 -22.26 1.72
C GLN A 190 47.51 -23.22 2.64
N VAL A 191 47.13 -23.33 3.90
CA VAL A 191 47.79 -24.28 4.86
C VAL A 191 47.66 -25.71 4.36
N PHE A 192 46.51 -26.10 3.81
CA PHE A 192 46.34 -27.44 3.24
C PHE A 192 47.29 -27.67 2.05
N LYS A 193 47.42 -26.70 1.14
CA LYS A 193 48.37 -26.76 0.01
C LYS A 193 49.80 -26.91 0.49
N GLU A 194 50.23 -26.15 1.51
CA GLU A 194 51.57 -26.22 2.08
C GLU A 194 51.86 -27.61 2.69
N ASN A 195 50.91 -28.16 3.43
CA ASN A 195 51.03 -29.51 4.00
C ASN A 195 51.07 -30.60 2.91
N ALA A 196 50.28 -30.47 1.85
CA ALA A 196 50.29 -31.38 0.72
C ALA A 196 51.65 -31.34 -0.03
N PHE A 197 52.19 -30.16 -0.22
CA PHE A 197 53.51 -29.98 -0.84
C PHE A 197 54.64 -30.62 0.00
N GLU A 198 54.61 -30.43 1.31
CA GLU A 198 55.58 -31.03 2.23
C GLU A 198 55.48 -32.59 2.24
N ALA A 199 54.25 -33.11 2.22
CA ALA A 199 54.02 -34.56 2.14
C ALA A 199 54.56 -35.16 0.83
N GLU A 200 54.39 -34.48 -0.30
CA GLU A 200 54.94 -34.93 -1.60
C GLU A 200 56.45 -34.89 -1.61
N ARG A 201 57.05 -33.82 -1.06
CA ARG A 201 58.51 -33.72 -0.93
C ARG A 201 59.11 -34.88 -0.10
N LEU A 202 58.49 -35.18 1.05
CA LEU A 202 58.94 -36.26 1.92
C LEU A 202 58.78 -37.64 1.26
N ARG A 203 57.72 -37.83 0.47
CA ARG A 203 57.56 -39.07 -0.33
C ARG A 203 58.65 -39.22 -1.37
N GLU A 204 59.00 -38.12 -2.05
CA GLU A 204 60.04 -38.16 -3.08
C GLU A 204 61.41 -38.41 -2.48
N GLU A 205 61.73 -37.77 -1.34
CA GLU A 205 62.95 -38.07 -0.58
C GLU A 205 63.02 -39.55 -0.15
N HIS A 206 61.95 -40.13 0.37
CA HIS A 206 61.85 -41.49 0.80
C HIS A 206 62.04 -42.47 -0.38
N ASN A 207 61.41 -42.20 -1.52
CA ASN A 207 61.58 -43.04 -2.73
C ASN A 207 62.99 -42.98 -3.28
N GLN A 208 63.66 -41.82 -3.22
CA GLN A 208 65.07 -41.70 -3.63
C GLN A 208 66.02 -42.50 -2.70
N ASP A 209 65.75 -42.39 -1.39
CA ASP A 209 66.51 -43.17 -0.40
C ASP A 209 66.37 -44.74 -0.56
N GLU A 210 65.12 -45.15 -0.81
CA GLU A 210 64.87 -46.56 -1.09
C GLU A 210 65.51 -47.01 -2.38
N ALA A 211 65.47 -46.22 -3.44
CA ALA A 211 66.14 -46.52 -4.70
C ALA A 211 67.66 -46.60 -4.55
N ALA A 212 68.23 -45.69 -3.73
CA ALA A 212 69.65 -45.69 -3.42
C ALA A 212 70.10 -46.95 -2.60
N LYS A 213 69.23 -47.36 -1.63
CA LYS A 213 69.47 -48.60 -0.88
C LYS A 213 69.43 -49.83 -1.76
N ARG A 214 68.44 -49.96 -2.64
CA ARG A 214 68.36 -51.13 -3.59
C ARG A 214 69.58 -51.24 -4.52
N LYS A 215 70.07 -50.07 -5.03
CA LYS A 215 71.29 -50.05 -5.87
C LYS A 215 72.49 -50.53 -5.10
N ARG A 216 72.68 -50.20 -3.82
CA ARG A 216 73.82 -50.65 -2.98
C ARG A 216 73.68 -52.09 -2.66
N GLU A 217 72.47 -52.66 -2.52
CA GLU A 217 72.29 -54.13 -2.31
C GLU A 217 72.53 -54.92 -3.58
N GLU A 218 72.29 -54.39 -4.77
CA GLU A 218 72.55 -55.02 -6.06
C GLU A 218 74.05 -55.01 -6.41
N GLU A 219 74.82 -54.03 -5.89
CA GLU A 219 76.26 -53.90 -6.12
C GLU A 219 77.13 -54.69 -5.10
N SER A 220 76.55 -55.28 -4.07
CA SER A 220 77.22 -56.05 -3.00
C SER A 220 77.16 -57.56 -3.23
#